data_53720f46e5366b04b0038dbf435ec490
#
_entry.id   53720f46e5366b04b0038dbf435ec490
#
_cell.length_a   1.000
_cell.length_b   1.000
_cell.length_c   1.000
_cell.angle_alpha   90.00
_cell.angle_beta   90.00
_cell.angle_gamma   90.00
#
_symmetry.space_group_name_H-M   'P 1'
#
loop_
_entity.id
_entity.type
_entity.pdbx_description
1 polymer ?
#
loop_
_entity_poly.entity_id
_entity_poly.type
_entity_poly.pdbx_seq_one_letter_code
_entity_poly.pdbx_strand_id
1 'polypeptide(L)'
;MEKTSKPIIEKVHAREILDSRGFPTVEVEISASGHTGISAVPSGASTGEFEALELRDGDKRRYNGKGVLNAVNNVINEFGPSLIGHDASNQSKIDELLIEIDGSSNKSTFGANSSLGISMACACLLYTSDAADE
;
A
#
# COMPACT_ATOMS: atom_id res chain seq x y z
N MET A 1 25.46 -20.22 4.19
CA MET A 1 24.97 -19.94 4.06
C MET A 1 24.04 -19.56 3.75
N GLU A 2 23.60 -19.42 3.78
CA GLU A 2 22.85 -19.01 3.41
C GLU A 2 21.96 -18.61 3.42
N LYS A 3 21.60 -18.40 3.43
CA LYS A 3 20.81 -17.96 3.24
C LYS A 3 19.84 -17.26 3.08
N THR A 4 19.69 -17.53 2.80
CA THR A 4 18.73 -16.50 2.38
C THR A 4 17.39 -16.68 3.08
N SER A 5 17.20 -15.99 4.16
CA SER A 5 15.89 -15.96 4.80
C SER A 5 14.95 -15.14 3.89
N LYS A 6 13.74 -15.64 3.69
CA LYS A 6 12.70 -14.92 2.95
C LYS A 6 12.31 -13.64 3.71
N PRO A 7 11.99 -12.55 3.02
CA PRO A 7 11.57 -11.32 3.69
C PRO A 7 10.12 -11.43 4.16
N ILE A 8 9.94 -12.00 5.34
CA ILE A 8 8.61 -12.19 5.92
C ILE A 8 8.12 -10.88 6.52
N ILE A 9 6.93 -10.46 6.14
CA ILE A 9 6.37 -9.19 6.58
C ILE A 9 6.14 -9.21 8.08
N GLU A 10 6.70 -8.23 8.78
CA GLU A 10 6.62 -8.09 10.22
C GLU A 10 5.79 -6.88 10.64
N LYS A 11 5.72 -5.86 9.80
CA LYS A 11 5.03 -4.62 10.12
C LYS A 11 4.47 -4.00 8.85
N VAL A 12 3.23 -3.53 8.95
CA VAL A 12 2.56 -2.76 7.89
C VAL A 12 2.04 -1.48 8.54
N HIS A 13 2.45 -0.34 8.00
CA HIS A 13 2.03 0.96 8.49
C HIS A 13 1.69 1.87 7.32
N ALA A 14 0.89 2.88 7.57
CA ALA A 14 0.53 3.84 6.54
C ALA A 14 0.28 5.20 7.17
N ARG A 15 0.42 6.23 6.37
CA ARG A 15 0.17 7.61 6.80
C ARG A 15 -0.35 8.44 5.62
N GLU A 16 -1.05 9.50 5.95
CA GLU A 16 -1.48 10.49 4.97
C GLU A 16 -0.34 11.49 4.78
N ILE A 17 0.06 11.72 3.54
CA ILE A 17 1.06 12.74 3.21
C ILE A 17 0.50 13.63 2.10
N LEU A 18 1.19 14.71 1.79
CA LEU A 18 0.81 15.57 0.66
C LEU A 18 1.72 15.28 -0.52
N ASP A 19 1.13 15.19 -1.71
CA ASP A 19 1.90 15.02 -2.93
C ASP A 19 2.48 16.36 -3.40
N SER A 20 3.18 16.37 -4.55
CA SER A 20 3.83 17.58 -5.06
C SER A 20 2.83 18.69 -5.42
N ARG A 21 1.55 18.36 -5.58
CA ARG A 21 0.51 19.33 -5.86
C ARG A 21 -0.21 19.81 -4.61
N GLY A 22 0.18 19.29 -3.44
CA GLY A 22 -0.46 19.62 -2.17
C GLY A 22 -1.73 18.84 -1.88
N PHE A 23 -1.98 17.75 -2.60
CA PHE A 23 -3.14 16.90 -2.35
C PHE A 23 -2.75 15.71 -1.47
N PRO A 24 -3.66 15.27 -0.57
CA PRO A 24 -3.38 14.10 0.25
C PRO A 24 -3.22 12.83 -0.57
N THR A 25 -2.26 12.00 -0.17
CA THR A 25 -2.09 10.67 -0.71
C THR A 25 -1.63 9.72 0.40
N VAL A 26 -1.67 8.42 0.11
CA VAL A 26 -1.31 7.38 1.06
C VAL A 26 0.17 7.03 0.88
N GLU A 27 0.90 7.00 1.99
CA GLU A 27 2.25 6.45 2.01
C GLU A 27 2.20 5.17 2.84
N VAL A 28 2.71 4.08 2.29
CA VAL A 28 2.73 2.77 2.95
C VAL A 28 4.15 2.37 3.27
N GLU A 29 4.34 1.83 4.45
CA GLU A 29 5.64 1.36 4.93
C GLU A 29 5.49 -0.10 5.33
N ILE A 30 6.33 -0.97 4.77
CA ILE A 30 6.34 -2.40 5.08
C ILE A 30 7.74 -2.78 5.53
N SER A 31 7.83 -3.48 6.66
CA SER A 31 9.09 -3.94 7.20
C SER A 31 9.16 -5.46 7.18
N ALA A 32 10.30 -6.00 6.78
CA ALA A 32 10.54 -7.44 6.72
C ALA A 32 12.04 -7.69 6.81
N SER A 33 12.44 -8.61 7.67
CA SER A 33 13.84 -9.06 7.77
C SER A 33 14.86 -7.92 7.92
N GLY A 34 14.52 -6.91 8.71
CA GLY A 34 15.42 -5.79 8.97
C GLY A 34 15.46 -4.73 7.89
N HIS A 35 14.68 -4.90 6.83
CA HIS A 35 14.58 -3.93 5.74
C HIS A 35 13.20 -3.26 5.73
N THR A 36 13.12 -2.08 5.18
CA THR A 36 11.85 -1.34 5.10
C THR A 36 11.65 -0.79 3.68
N GLY A 37 10.48 -1.05 3.13
CA GLY A 37 10.06 -0.46 1.86
C GLY A 37 8.99 0.59 2.12
N ILE A 38 9.14 1.75 1.51
CA ILE A 38 8.19 2.86 1.66
C ILE A 38 7.78 3.33 0.26
N SER A 39 6.49 3.54 0.07
CA SER A 39 6.00 4.02 -1.22
C SER A 39 4.82 4.97 -1.02
N ALA A 40 4.83 6.07 -1.76
CA ALA A 40 3.71 7.00 -1.82
C ALA A 40 2.91 6.72 -3.08
N VAL A 41 1.60 6.63 -2.95
CA VAL A 41 0.73 6.31 -4.09
C VAL A 41 0.61 7.54 -5.00
N PRO A 42 0.93 7.42 -6.29
CA PRO A 42 0.70 8.53 -7.21
C PRO A 42 -0.79 8.68 -7.50
N SER A 43 -1.26 9.92 -7.54
CA SER A 43 -2.66 10.21 -7.83
C SER A 43 -2.77 10.76 -9.24
N GLY A 44 -3.67 10.20 -10.03
CA GLY A 44 -3.89 10.66 -11.38
C GLY A 44 -4.65 11.99 -11.42
N ALA A 45 -4.41 12.76 -12.46
CA ALA A 45 -5.11 14.03 -12.65
C ALA A 45 -6.54 13.82 -13.14
N SER A 46 -6.82 12.69 -13.77
CA SER A 46 -8.14 12.33 -14.27
C SER A 46 -8.37 10.84 -14.06
N THR A 47 -9.65 10.46 -13.97
CA THR A 47 -10.01 9.06 -13.80
C THR A 47 -10.84 8.59 -14.99
N GLY A 48 -10.58 7.37 -15.44
CA GLY A 48 -11.38 6.73 -16.47
C GLY A 48 -12.52 5.93 -15.86
N GLU A 49 -13.49 5.62 -16.67
CA GLU A 49 -14.67 4.87 -16.23
C GLU A 49 -14.33 3.49 -15.66
N PHE A 50 -13.29 2.87 -16.20
CA PHE A 50 -12.91 1.51 -15.81
C PHE A 50 -11.71 1.45 -14.87
N GLU A 51 -11.27 2.58 -14.36
CA GLU A 51 -10.16 2.60 -13.43
C GLU A 51 -10.61 2.13 -12.04
N ALA A 52 -9.67 1.58 -11.29
CA ALA A 52 -9.92 1.20 -9.90
C ALA A 52 -10.20 2.46 -9.07
N LEU A 53 -11.07 2.32 -8.09
CA LEU A 53 -11.53 3.46 -7.29
C LEU A 53 -10.49 3.89 -6.25
N GLU A 54 -10.08 5.16 -6.34
CA GLU A 54 -9.26 5.79 -5.32
C GLU A 54 -10.18 6.25 -4.18
N LEU A 55 -9.94 5.75 -2.98
CA LEU A 55 -10.81 6.06 -1.84
C LEU A 55 -10.43 7.41 -1.23
N ARG A 56 -11.39 8.32 -1.21
CA ARG A 56 -11.28 9.63 -0.58
C ARG A 56 -12.30 9.73 0.54
N ASP A 57 -11.97 10.48 1.60
CA ASP A 57 -12.82 10.54 2.79
C ASP A 57 -14.15 11.26 2.57
N GLY A 58 -14.16 12.27 1.70
CA GLY A 58 -15.37 13.05 1.44
C GLY A 58 -15.71 14.08 2.51
N ASP A 59 -14.87 14.21 3.53
CA ASP A 59 -15.08 15.21 4.60
C ASP A 59 -14.62 16.58 4.08
N LYS A 60 -15.58 17.44 3.79
CA LYS A 60 -15.32 18.76 3.20
C LYS A 60 -14.51 19.69 4.10
N ARG A 61 -14.43 19.36 5.38
CA ARG A 61 -13.67 20.17 6.35
C ARG A 61 -12.15 19.88 6.26
N ARG A 62 -11.76 18.80 5.60
CA ARG A 62 -10.36 18.42 5.42
C ARG A 62 -10.06 18.29 3.93
N TYR A 63 -9.13 19.09 3.45
CA TYR A 63 -8.66 19.04 2.05
C TYR A 63 -9.80 18.99 1.03
N ASN A 64 -10.90 19.66 1.35
CA ASN A 64 -12.07 19.76 0.49
C ASN A 64 -12.62 18.38 0.08
N GLY A 65 -12.61 17.44 1.01
CA GLY A 65 -13.12 16.08 0.78
C GLY A 65 -12.09 15.10 0.23
N LYS A 66 -10.85 15.55 -0.01
CA LYS A 66 -9.82 14.72 -0.66
C LYS A 66 -8.87 14.02 0.31
N GLY A 67 -9.15 14.09 1.62
CA GLY A 67 -8.37 13.35 2.62
C GLY A 67 -8.38 11.86 2.36
N VAL A 68 -7.39 11.14 2.89
CA VAL A 68 -7.23 9.70 2.68
C VAL A 68 -7.09 8.92 3.99
N LEU A 69 -7.63 9.45 5.08
CA LEU A 69 -7.52 8.76 6.37
C LEU A 69 -8.23 7.41 6.38
N ASN A 70 -9.36 7.28 5.67
CA ASN A 70 -10.04 5.99 5.57
C ASN A 70 -9.17 4.96 4.85
N ALA A 71 -8.50 5.38 3.77
CA ALA A 71 -7.57 4.50 3.05
C ALA A 71 -6.39 4.11 3.94
N VAL A 72 -5.83 5.05 4.70
CA VAL A 72 -4.76 4.79 5.66
C VAL A 72 -5.21 3.76 6.69
N ASN A 73 -6.39 3.94 7.27
CA ASN A 73 -6.93 3.00 8.25
C ASN A 73 -7.15 1.62 7.65
N ASN A 74 -7.56 1.54 6.40
CA ASN A 74 -7.76 0.26 5.72
C ASN A 74 -6.43 -0.48 5.55
N VAL A 75 -5.35 0.21 5.24
CA VAL A 75 -4.03 -0.42 5.18
C VAL A 75 -3.65 -1.01 6.54
N ILE A 76 -3.83 -0.23 7.60
CA ILE A 76 -3.38 -0.64 8.94
C ILE A 76 -4.27 -1.72 9.53
N ASN A 77 -5.58 -1.58 9.40
CA ASN A 77 -6.54 -2.40 10.13
C ASN A 77 -7.14 -3.54 9.33
N GLU A 78 -7.25 -3.39 8.00
CA GLU A 78 -7.89 -4.40 7.16
C GLU A 78 -6.88 -5.26 6.40
N PHE A 79 -5.94 -4.64 5.73
CA PHE A 79 -4.92 -5.37 4.97
C PHE A 79 -3.77 -5.85 5.85
N GLY A 80 -3.29 -4.97 6.73
CA GLY A 80 -2.09 -5.22 7.52
C GLY A 80 -2.08 -6.54 8.27
N PRO A 81 -3.12 -6.81 9.10
CA PRO A 81 -3.14 -8.07 9.88
C PRO A 81 -3.07 -9.32 9.01
N SER A 82 -3.65 -9.28 7.81
CA SER A 82 -3.64 -10.41 6.89
C SER A 82 -2.31 -10.60 6.16
N LEU A 83 -1.49 -9.54 6.11
CA LEU A 83 -0.20 -9.58 5.41
C LEU A 83 0.95 -10.03 6.31
N ILE A 84 0.83 -9.84 7.60
CA ILE A 84 1.87 -10.25 8.55
C ILE A 84 2.12 -11.76 8.39
N GLY A 85 3.38 -12.14 8.27
CA GLY A 85 3.75 -13.54 8.11
C GLY A 85 3.88 -14.00 6.66
N HIS A 86 3.46 -13.17 5.71
CA HIS A 86 3.60 -13.51 4.28
C HIS A 86 4.95 -13.07 3.75
N ASP A 87 5.39 -13.75 2.70
CA ASP A 87 6.67 -13.50 2.03
C ASP A 87 6.51 -12.32 1.07
N ALA A 88 7.15 -11.20 1.39
CA ALA A 88 7.07 -9.98 0.57
C ALA A 88 7.71 -10.17 -0.81
N SER A 89 8.56 -11.18 -1.00
CA SER A 89 9.18 -11.44 -2.30
C SER A 89 8.25 -12.10 -3.31
N ASN A 90 7.12 -12.63 -2.84
CA ASN A 90 6.14 -13.25 -3.72
C ASN A 90 5.09 -12.22 -4.12
N GLN A 91 5.44 -11.34 -5.05
CA GLN A 91 4.60 -10.22 -5.46
C GLN A 91 3.22 -10.66 -5.96
N SER A 92 3.16 -11.72 -6.78
CA SER A 92 1.86 -12.18 -7.30
C SER A 92 0.95 -12.67 -6.19
N LYS A 93 1.50 -13.34 -5.19
CA LYS A 93 0.70 -13.82 -4.04
C LYS A 93 0.20 -12.65 -3.20
N ILE A 94 1.06 -11.66 -2.97
CA ILE A 94 0.67 -10.43 -2.25
C ILE A 94 -0.47 -9.74 -3.00
N ASP A 95 -0.33 -9.54 -4.30
CA ASP A 95 -1.34 -8.85 -5.10
C ASP A 95 -2.65 -9.62 -5.15
N GLU A 96 -2.61 -10.95 -5.27
CA GLU A 96 -3.80 -11.79 -5.20
C GLU A 96 -4.52 -11.64 -3.86
N LEU A 97 -3.74 -11.62 -2.78
CA LEU A 97 -4.30 -11.48 -1.44
C LEU A 97 -5.00 -10.14 -1.27
N LEU A 98 -4.41 -9.06 -1.80
CA LEU A 98 -5.01 -7.74 -1.74
C LEU A 98 -6.34 -7.70 -2.50
N ILE A 99 -6.41 -8.33 -3.65
CA ILE A 99 -7.64 -8.42 -4.45
C ILE A 99 -8.71 -9.20 -3.68
N GLU A 100 -8.34 -10.31 -3.07
CA GLU A 100 -9.27 -11.14 -2.30
C GLU A 100 -9.83 -10.40 -1.09
N ILE A 101 -8.98 -9.69 -0.35
CA ILE A 101 -9.41 -8.96 0.85
C ILE A 101 -10.39 -7.86 0.48
N ASP A 102 -10.14 -7.11 -0.58
CA ASP A 102 -11.06 -6.06 -1.03
C ASP A 102 -12.37 -6.66 -1.54
N GLY A 103 -12.29 -7.68 -2.37
CA GLY A 103 -13.43 -8.44 -2.85
C GLY A 103 -14.31 -7.75 -3.90
N SER A 104 -14.03 -6.50 -4.26
CA SER A 104 -14.81 -5.78 -5.26
C SER A 104 -14.07 -5.72 -6.58
N SER A 105 -14.81 -5.58 -7.69
CA SER A 105 -14.23 -5.58 -9.04
C SER A 105 -13.37 -4.35 -9.31
N ASN A 106 -13.69 -3.21 -8.70
CA ASN A 106 -12.96 -1.95 -8.91
C ASN A 106 -12.20 -1.49 -7.67
N LYS A 107 -12.01 -2.40 -6.70
CA LYS A 107 -11.31 -2.13 -5.44
C LYS A 107 -11.96 -1.01 -4.62
N SER A 108 -13.30 -0.95 -4.68
CA SER A 108 -14.06 0.10 -4.01
C SER A 108 -14.25 -0.13 -2.50
N THR A 109 -14.10 -1.38 -2.03
CA THR A 109 -14.31 -1.70 -0.62
C THR A 109 -13.30 -0.99 0.27
N PHE A 110 -12.01 -1.14 -0.03
CA PHE A 110 -10.94 -0.55 0.77
C PHE A 110 -10.12 0.50 0.01
N GLY A 111 -10.38 0.66 -1.29
CA GLY A 111 -9.73 1.65 -2.13
C GLY A 111 -8.50 1.13 -2.86
N ALA A 112 -8.37 1.50 -4.13
CA ALA A 112 -7.21 1.12 -4.94
C ALA A 112 -5.93 1.75 -4.41
N ASN A 113 -6.01 2.95 -3.83
CA ASN A 113 -4.84 3.61 -3.26
C ASN A 113 -4.28 2.83 -2.07
N SER A 114 -5.13 2.19 -1.25
CA SER A 114 -4.66 1.32 -0.17
C SER A 114 -3.89 0.13 -0.71
N SER A 115 -4.49 -0.63 -1.64
CA SER A 115 -3.87 -1.84 -2.16
C SER A 115 -2.65 -1.54 -3.02
N LEU A 116 -2.69 -0.50 -3.84
CA LEU A 116 -1.54 -0.10 -4.65
C LEU A 116 -0.36 0.31 -3.78
N GLY A 117 -0.63 1.05 -2.70
CA GLY A 117 0.41 1.47 -1.77
C GLY A 117 1.14 0.28 -1.17
N ILE A 118 0.40 -0.75 -0.77
CA ILE A 118 0.98 -1.98 -0.22
C ILE A 118 1.82 -2.70 -1.29
N SER A 119 1.26 -2.88 -2.47
CA SER A 119 1.96 -3.56 -3.57
C SER A 119 3.27 -2.87 -3.92
N MET A 120 3.25 -1.55 -4.03
CA MET A 120 4.44 -0.75 -4.33
C MET A 120 5.46 -0.79 -3.20
N ALA A 121 5.01 -0.76 -1.95
CA ALA A 121 5.91 -0.82 -0.79
C ALA A 121 6.63 -2.17 -0.73
N CYS A 122 5.94 -3.26 -1.06
CA CYS A 122 6.56 -4.59 -1.15
C CYS A 122 7.64 -4.61 -2.23
N ALA A 123 7.37 -4.04 -3.40
CA ALA A 123 8.34 -3.96 -4.48
C ALA A 123 9.56 -3.12 -4.07
N CYS A 124 9.34 -2.00 -3.39
CA CYS A 124 10.42 -1.16 -2.89
C CYS A 124 11.27 -1.88 -1.85
N LEU A 125 10.63 -2.67 -1.00
CA LEU A 125 11.32 -3.48 0.01
C LEU A 125 12.29 -4.45 -0.65
N LEU A 126 11.86 -5.13 -1.70
CA LEU A 126 12.70 -6.08 -2.42
C LEU A 126 13.90 -5.40 -3.06
N TYR A 127 13.69 -4.26 -3.65
CA TYR A 127 14.78 -3.49 -4.26
C TYR A 127 15.81 -3.08 -3.19
N THR A 128 15.36 -2.61 -2.06
CA THR A 128 16.22 -2.20 -0.95
C THR A 128 16.99 -3.41 -0.39
N SER A 129 16.31 -4.53 -0.23
CA SER A 129 16.91 -5.77 0.26
C SER A 129 18.01 -6.27 -0.70
N ASP A 130 17.71 -6.30 -1.99
CA ASP A 130 18.66 -6.74 -3.02
C ASP A 130 19.89 -5.82 -3.05
N ALA A 131 19.67 -4.50 -2.96
CA ALA A 131 20.78 -3.55 -2.93
C ALA A 131 21.66 -3.73 -1.69
N ALA A 132 21.04 -4.05 -0.55
CA ALA A 132 21.77 -4.28 0.69
C ALA A 132 22.60 -5.56 0.65
N ASP A 133 22.15 -6.54 -0.12
CA ASP A 133 22.85 -7.84 -0.26
C ASP A 133 24.04 -7.76 -1.21
N GLU A 134 24.13 -6.71 -1.99
CA GLU A 134 25.27 -6.46 -2.83
C GLU A 134 26.37 -5.73 -2.07
#